data_bc49c772500ab88fc0de51f51383c8b5
#
_entry.id   bc49c772500ab88fc0de51f51383c8b5
#
_cell.length_a   1.000
_cell.length_b   1.000
_cell.length_c   1.000
_cell.angle_alpha   90.00
_cell.angle_beta   90.00
_cell.angle_gamma   90.00
#
_symmetry.space_group_name_H-M   'P 1'
#
loop_
_entity.id
_entity.type
_entity.pdbx_description
1 polymer ?
#
loop_
_entity_poly.entity_id
_entity_poly.type
_entity_poly.pdbx_seq_one_letter_code
_entity_poly.pdbx_strand_id
1 'polypeptide(L)'
;AYQRYNLKDWQYFPVTNGKCNDLSISLTLARNSIDNPIFPRSGSDFSLSVQFTPPYSAFDGKDYKGYYSNPKTGSITQDNMNKLHKWVEYHKWKFKGKTYTPLMDPIAHPKCLVLMTRTEFGLLGHYNEYKKSPFGTFDVGGDGMTGYSSYATESIALRGYENSSLTPYGSEGYAYTRLGIELRYPLMLETSTNIYVLGFLEAGNAWNDIKKFNPFDLKRSAGVGVRIFLPMIGMMGIDWGYGFDKVFGSKQYGGSQFHFILGQEF
;
A
#
# COMPACT_ATOMS: atom_id res chain seq x y z
N ALA A 1 -4.86 6.15 -19.07
CA ALA A 1 -4.03 4.96 -19.27
C ALA A 1 -4.85 3.83 -19.88
N TYR A 2 -4.24 3.01 -20.71
CA TYR A 2 -4.79 1.76 -21.20
C TYR A 2 -3.78 0.66 -20.95
N GLN A 3 -4.21 -0.41 -20.26
CA GLN A 3 -3.38 -1.57 -19.97
C GLN A 3 -4.11 -2.84 -20.43
N ARG A 4 -3.37 -3.77 -21.03
CA ARG A 4 -3.89 -5.07 -21.43
C ARG A 4 -3.10 -6.15 -20.74
N TYR A 5 -3.78 -6.92 -19.92
CA TYR A 5 -3.21 -8.07 -19.24
C TYR A 5 -3.45 -9.34 -20.08
N ASN A 6 -2.38 -10.04 -20.37
CA ASN A 6 -2.38 -11.32 -21.09
C ASN A 6 -1.93 -12.38 -20.10
N LEU A 7 -2.88 -13.06 -19.47
CA LEU A 7 -2.64 -14.01 -18.39
C LEU A 7 -2.54 -15.41 -18.96
N LYS A 8 -1.49 -16.12 -18.59
CA LYS A 8 -1.28 -17.53 -18.94
C LYS A 8 -0.73 -18.27 -17.72
N ASP A 9 -1.50 -19.26 -17.25
CA ASP A 9 -1.18 -20.12 -16.10
C ASP A 9 -0.85 -19.34 -14.80
N TRP A 10 -1.55 -18.24 -14.58
CA TRP A 10 -1.34 -17.37 -13.42
C TRP A 10 -2.11 -17.91 -12.20
N GLN A 11 -1.47 -18.75 -11.40
CA GLN A 11 -2.11 -19.51 -10.31
C GLN A 11 -2.58 -18.64 -9.12
N TYR A 12 -1.98 -17.48 -8.92
CA TYR A 12 -2.24 -16.59 -7.77
C TYR A 12 -3.25 -15.48 -8.05
N PHE A 13 -3.97 -15.59 -9.15
CA PHE A 13 -4.86 -14.55 -9.59
C PHE A 13 -6.25 -15.11 -9.96
N PRO A 14 -7.35 -14.40 -9.71
CA PRO A 14 -8.70 -14.92 -10.02
C PRO A 14 -8.88 -15.30 -11.49
N VAL A 15 -8.21 -14.58 -12.40
CA VAL A 15 -8.18 -14.91 -13.83
C VAL A 15 -6.86 -15.63 -14.13
N THR A 16 -6.88 -16.95 -14.17
CA THR A 16 -5.64 -17.75 -14.39
C THR A 16 -5.19 -17.73 -15.85
N ASN A 17 -6.15 -17.77 -16.77
CA ASN A 17 -5.89 -17.74 -18.23
C ASN A 17 -6.90 -16.81 -18.89
N GLY A 18 -6.43 -15.80 -19.64
CA GLY A 18 -7.33 -14.91 -20.35
C GLY A 18 -6.72 -13.54 -20.65
N LYS A 19 -7.58 -12.66 -21.14
CA LYS A 19 -7.22 -11.29 -21.49
C LYS A 19 -8.14 -10.33 -20.76
N CYS A 20 -7.53 -9.42 -19.98
CA CYS A 20 -8.25 -8.35 -19.30
C CYS A 20 -7.78 -7.00 -19.86
N ASN A 21 -8.70 -6.07 -20.00
CA ASN A 21 -8.42 -4.71 -20.46
C ASN A 21 -8.78 -3.73 -19.32
N ASP A 22 -7.87 -2.84 -19.03
CA ASP A 22 -8.06 -1.74 -18.07
C ASP A 22 -7.91 -0.42 -18.84
N LEU A 23 -8.99 0.35 -18.93
CA LEU A 23 -8.99 1.71 -19.44
C LEU A 23 -9.32 2.63 -18.29
N SER A 24 -8.35 3.38 -17.81
CA SER A 24 -8.53 4.22 -16.63
C SER A 24 -8.07 5.66 -16.86
N ILE A 25 -8.72 6.58 -16.16
CA ILE A 25 -8.35 7.97 -16.04
C ILE A 25 -7.90 8.20 -14.60
N SER A 26 -6.72 8.81 -14.44
CA SER A 26 -6.17 9.15 -13.12
C SER A 26 -6.00 10.65 -12.99
N LEU A 27 -6.40 11.19 -11.83
CA LEU A 27 -6.16 12.55 -11.41
C LEU A 27 -5.38 12.51 -10.11
N THR A 28 -4.28 13.25 -10.03
CA THR A 28 -3.49 13.38 -8.81
C THR A 28 -3.32 14.85 -8.47
N LEU A 29 -3.70 15.20 -7.25
CA LEU A 29 -3.42 16.48 -6.62
C LEU A 29 -2.30 16.25 -5.62
N ALA A 30 -1.21 16.99 -5.74
CA ALA A 30 -0.06 16.85 -4.85
C ALA A 30 0.47 18.21 -4.42
N ARG A 31 0.96 18.26 -3.18
CA ARG A 31 1.68 19.41 -2.63
C ARG A 31 2.90 18.90 -1.88
N ASN A 32 4.06 19.39 -2.25
CA ASN A 32 5.32 19.10 -1.58
C ASN A 32 5.98 20.40 -1.13
N SER A 33 6.32 20.49 0.16
CA SER A 33 7.00 21.63 0.78
C SER A 33 8.16 21.21 1.69
N ILE A 34 8.69 19.99 1.48
CA ILE A 34 9.82 19.48 2.25
C ILE A 34 11.09 20.27 1.94
N ASP A 35 11.91 20.55 2.98
CA ASP A 35 13.15 21.33 2.89
C ASP A 35 14.31 20.56 2.23
N ASN A 36 14.34 19.24 2.40
CA ASN A 36 15.41 18.38 1.87
C ASN A 36 14.85 17.00 1.49
N PRO A 37 15.12 16.50 0.28
CA PRO A 37 14.56 15.21 -0.16
C PRO A 37 15.22 13.99 0.50
N ILE A 38 16.45 14.09 1.01
CA ILE A 38 17.19 12.96 1.58
C ILE A 38 16.93 12.82 3.08
N PHE A 39 17.05 13.93 3.82
CA PHE A 39 16.75 14.01 5.24
C PHE A 39 15.85 15.22 5.49
N PRO A 40 14.53 15.09 5.28
CA PRO A 40 13.60 16.17 5.56
C PRO A 40 13.58 16.51 7.04
N ARG A 41 13.75 17.81 7.36
CA ARG A 41 13.66 18.34 8.72
C ARG A 41 12.36 19.09 8.96
N SER A 42 11.82 19.70 7.91
CA SER A 42 10.57 20.47 7.99
C SER A 42 9.75 20.35 6.72
N GLY A 43 8.47 20.67 6.84
CA GLY A 43 7.55 20.70 5.72
C GLY A 43 6.61 19.49 5.64
N SER A 44 5.96 19.37 4.50
CA SER A 44 4.96 18.31 4.28
C SER A 44 4.92 17.88 2.83
N ASP A 45 4.52 16.63 2.63
CA ASP A 45 4.25 16.02 1.34
C ASP A 45 2.88 15.36 1.40
N PHE A 46 1.93 15.87 0.60
CA PHE A 46 0.57 15.37 0.50
C PHE A 46 0.23 15.05 -0.93
N SER A 47 -0.43 13.92 -1.14
CA SER A 47 -0.99 13.55 -2.43
C SER A 47 -2.36 12.89 -2.28
N LEU A 48 -3.30 13.28 -3.15
CA LEU A 48 -4.60 12.64 -3.33
C LEU A 48 -4.68 12.17 -4.78
N SER A 49 -4.75 10.88 -4.99
CA SER A 49 -4.91 10.26 -6.30
C SER A 49 -6.27 9.62 -6.41
N VAL A 50 -6.97 9.93 -7.49
CA VAL A 50 -8.24 9.30 -7.87
C VAL A 50 -8.05 8.66 -9.22
N GLN A 51 -8.38 7.39 -9.33
CA GLN A 51 -8.36 6.65 -10.59
C GLN A 51 -9.73 6.00 -10.79
N PHE A 52 -10.27 6.11 -11.98
CA PHE A 52 -11.56 5.51 -12.31
C PHE A 52 -11.58 4.97 -13.74
N THR A 53 -12.28 3.88 -13.91
CA THR A 53 -12.59 3.27 -15.21
C THR A 53 -14.03 3.60 -15.59
N PRO A 54 -14.40 3.50 -16.87
CA PRO A 54 -15.80 3.57 -17.25
C PRO A 54 -16.64 2.49 -16.54
N PRO A 55 -17.85 2.83 -16.04
CA PRO A 55 -18.74 1.87 -15.39
C PRO A 55 -19.45 1.02 -16.45
N TYR A 56 -18.74 0.08 -17.07
CA TYR A 56 -19.27 -0.77 -18.15
C TYR A 56 -20.55 -1.51 -17.75
N SER A 57 -20.63 -1.96 -16.49
CA SER A 57 -21.80 -2.66 -15.96
C SER A 57 -23.07 -1.81 -15.90
N ALA A 58 -22.95 -0.50 -15.93
CA ALA A 58 -24.10 0.41 -15.94
C ALA A 58 -24.72 0.56 -17.34
N PHE A 59 -23.96 0.24 -18.40
CA PHE A 59 -24.36 0.52 -19.79
C PHE A 59 -24.60 -0.73 -20.64
N ASP A 60 -24.06 -1.90 -20.24
CA ASP A 60 -24.08 -3.10 -21.09
C ASP A 60 -25.30 -4.01 -20.87
N GLY A 61 -26.15 -3.69 -19.89
CA GLY A 61 -27.41 -4.40 -19.62
C GLY A 61 -27.27 -5.86 -19.21
N LYS A 62 -26.10 -6.31 -18.79
CA LYS A 62 -25.83 -7.71 -18.43
C LYS A 62 -26.20 -8.01 -16.98
N ASP A 63 -26.74 -9.20 -16.75
CA ASP A 63 -26.89 -9.74 -15.40
C ASP A 63 -25.60 -10.40 -14.93
N TYR A 64 -24.78 -9.63 -14.20
CA TYR A 64 -23.51 -10.10 -13.65
C TYR A 64 -23.67 -11.13 -12.52
N LYS A 65 -24.82 -11.15 -11.84
CA LYS A 65 -25.13 -12.17 -10.84
C LYS A 65 -25.26 -13.56 -11.48
N GLY A 66 -25.80 -13.64 -12.71
CA GLY A 66 -25.94 -14.88 -13.45
C GLY A 66 -24.63 -15.54 -13.88
N TYR A 67 -23.50 -14.85 -13.82
CA TYR A 67 -22.19 -15.47 -14.05
C TYR A 67 -21.73 -16.39 -12.92
N TYR A 68 -22.29 -16.25 -11.72
CA TYR A 68 -21.95 -17.06 -10.56
C TYR A 68 -22.82 -18.32 -10.49
N SER A 69 -22.19 -19.48 -10.30
CA SER A 69 -22.91 -20.74 -10.01
C SER A 69 -23.57 -20.70 -8.63
N ASN A 70 -22.90 -20.01 -7.67
CA ASN A 70 -23.44 -19.69 -6.36
C ASN A 70 -22.99 -18.29 -5.92
N PRO A 71 -23.85 -17.26 -6.07
CA PRO A 71 -23.50 -15.89 -5.70
C PRO A 71 -23.16 -15.69 -4.20
N LYS A 72 -23.71 -16.54 -3.31
CA LYS A 72 -23.45 -16.44 -1.86
C LYS A 72 -22.06 -16.91 -1.48
N THR A 73 -21.54 -17.91 -2.17
CA THR A 73 -20.18 -18.45 -1.93
C THR A 73 -19.13 -17.87 -2.88
N GLY A 74 -19.54 -17.03 -3.84
CA GLY A 74 -18.65 -16.49 -4.87
C GLY A 74 -18.17 -17.52 -5.89
N SER A 75 -18.81 -18.71 -5.97
CA SER A 75 -18.41 -19.76 -6.88
C SER A 75 -18.71 -19.38 -8.34
N ILE A 76 -17.67 -19.34 -9.17
CA ILE A 76 -17.72 -18.95 -10.58
C ILE A 76 -16.77 -19.81 -11.40
N THR A 77 -17.14 -20.16 -12.64
CA THR A 77 -16.27 -20.90 -13.55
C THR A 77 -15.21 -19.99 -14.16
N GLN A 78 -14.07 -20.55 -14.55
CA GLN A 78 -12.97 -19.78 -15.15
C GLN A 78 -13.39 -19.05 -16.43
N ASP A 79 -14.25 -19.68 -17.26
CA ASP A 79 -14.78 -19.06 -18.48
C ASP A 79 -15.64 -17.83 -18.15
N ASN A 80 -16.50 -17.93 -17.15
CA ASN A 80 -17.32 -16.82 -16.69
C ASN A 80 -16.46 -15.74 -16.04
N MET A 81 -15.39 -16.09 -15.30
CA MET A 81 -14.42 -15.17 -14.74
C MET A 81 -13.73 -14.34 -15.85
N ASN A 82 -13.32 -15.01 -16.94
CA ASN A 82 -12.73 -14.33 -18.10
C ASN A 82 -13.72 -13.37 -18.79
N LYS A 83 -14.98 -13.78 -18.92
CA LYS A 83 -16.04 -12.92 -19.48
C LYS A 83 -16.31 -11.72 -18.58
N LEU A 84 -16.38 -11.94 -17.27
CA LEU A 84 -16.64 -10.93 -16.25
C LEU A 84 -15.57 -9.82 -16.27
N HIS A 85 -14.29 -10.21 -16.34
CA HIS A 85 -13.15 -9.30 -16.26
C HIS A 85 -12.54 -8.93 -17.62
N LYS A 86 -13.21 -9.20 -18.73
CA LYS A 86 -12.75 -8.77 -20.06
C LYS A 86 -12.49 -7.27 -20.13
N TRP A 87 -13.34 -6.47 -19.51
CA TRP A 87 -13.16 -5.06 -19.22
C TRP A 87 -13.28 -4.85 -17.73
N VAL A 88 -12.19 -4.42 -17.12
CA VAL A 88 -12.10 -4.18 -15.68
C VAL A 88 -12.82 -2.87 -15.35
N GLU A 89 -13.54 -2.83 -14.25
CA GLU A 89 -14.16 -1.60 -13.76
C GLU A 89 -13.93 -1.41 -12.27
N TYR A 90 -13.54 -0.19 -11.89
CA TYR A 90 -13.33 0.21 -10.50
C TYR A 90 -13.23 1.73 -10.38
N HIS A 91 -13.30 2.21 -9.15
CA HIS A 91 -12.78 3.51 -8.77
C HIS A 91 -11.83 3.34 -7.58
N LYS A 92 -10.64 3.95 -7.67
CA LYS A 92 -9.58 3.84 -6.67
C LYS A 92 -9.24 5.21 -6.13
N TRP A 93 -9.21 5.33 -4.83
CA TRP A 93 -8.89 6.55 -4.10
C TRP A 93 -7.70 6.30 -3.22
N LYS A 94 -6.69 7.15 -3.27
CA LYS A 94 -5.51 7.07 -2.41
C LYS A 94 -5.17 8.44 -1.88
N PHE A 95 -4.97 8.50 -0.58
CA PHE A 95 -4.39 9.64 0.10
C PHE A 95 -3.09 9.22 0.76
N LYS A 96 -2.03 9.98 0.53
CA LYS A 96 -0.74 9.84 1.21
C LYS A 96 -0.34 11.19 1.76
N GLY A 97 0.03 11.22 3.03
CA GLY A 97 0.49 12.41 3.71
C GLY A 97 1.69 12.10 4.59
N LYS A 98 2.72 12.93 4.50
CA LYS A 98 3.87 12.94 5.40
C LYS A 98 4.10 14.36 5.90
N THR A 99 4.40 14.51 7.17
CA THR A 99 4.82 15.79 7.74
C THR A 99 6.13 15.61 8.49
N TYR A 100 6.93 16.65 8.50
CA TYR A 100 8.21 16.69 9.18
C TYR A 100 8.26 17.91 10.08
N THR A 101 8.53 17.70 11.35
CA THR A 101 8.58 18.75 12.36
C THR A 101 9.90 18.63 13.14
N PRO A 102 10.79 19.62 13.05
CA PRO A 102 11.99 19.62 13.85
C PRO A 102 11.62 19.87 15.32
N LEU A 103 12.17 19.07 16.21
CA LEU A 103 11.92 19.20 17.65
C LEU A 103 12.92 20.15 18.34
N MET A 104 13.91 20.61 17.59
CA MET A 104 14.89 21.63 17.99
C MET A 104 15.07 22.60 16.83
N ASP A 105 15.59 23.79 17.10
CA ASP A 105 15.91 24.76 16.04
C ASP A 105 16.95 24.17 15.06
N PRO A 106 16.59 23.90 13.80
CA PRO A 106 17.50 23.29 12.84
C PRO A 106 18.63 24.21 12.37
N ILE A 107 18.54 25.53 12.63
CA ILE A 107 19.59 26.50 12.33
C ILE A 107 20.68 26.43 13.42
N ALA A 108 20.24 26.43 14.69
CA ALA A 108 21.16 26.32 15.82
C ALA A 108 21.73 24.91 15.98
N HIS A 109 20.98 23.90 15.61
CA HIS A 109 21.33 22.49 15.74
C HIS A 109 21.17 21.74 14.41
N PRO A 110 22.18 21.72 13.53
CA PRO A 110 22.13 21.00 12.25
C PRO A 110 21.76 19.51 12.38
N LYS A 111 22.17 18.88 13.49
CA LYS A 111 21.78 17.52 13.86
C LYS A 111 20.57 17.54 14.81
N CYS A 112 19.44 18.06 14.34
CA CYS A 112 18.21 18.12 15.13
C CYS A 112 17.42 16.81 15.06
N LEU A 113 16.72 16.51 16.16
CA LEU A 113 15.73 15.44 16.19
C LEU A 113 14.49 15.87 15.41
N VAL A 114 14.00 15.03 14.51
CA VAL A 114 12.86 15.29 13.65
C VAL A 114 11.74 14.31 13.95
N LEU A 115 10.53 14.83 14.16
CA LEU A 115 9.31 14.06 14.19
C LEU A 115 8.72 13.98 12.78
N MET A 116 8.64 12.78 12.23
CA MET A 116 7.89 12.51 11.01
C MET A 116 6.56 11.85 11.36
N THR A 117 5.48 12.32 10.75
CA THR A 117 4.19 11.63 10.81
C THR A 117 3.78 11.19 9.41
N ARG A 118 3.10 10.04 9.32
CA ARG A 118 2.60 9.46 8.09
C ARG A 118 1.13 9.11 8.25
N THR A 119 0.35 9.42 7.22
CA THR A 119 -1.06 9.07 7.13
C THR A 119 -1.37 8.63 5.71
N GLU A 120 -1.82 7.40 5.55
CA GLU A 120 -2.16 6.84 4.24
C GLU A 120 -3.51 6.12 4.31
N PHE A 121 -4.33 6.35 3.28
CA PHE A 121 -5.61 5.66 3.07
C PHE A 121 -5.72 5.24 1.62
N GLY A 122 -6.28 4.07 1.40
CA GLY A 122 -6.65 3.63 0.06
C GLY A 122 -8.00 2.92 0.07
N LEU A 123 -8.79 3.18 -0.96
CA LEU A 123 -10.08 2.56 -1.19
C LEU A 123 -10.17 2.13 -2.65
N LEU A 124 -10.54 0.89 -2.89
CA LEU A 124 -10.83 0.35 -4.21
C LEU A 124 -12.31 -0.05 -4.26
N GLY A 125 -13.12 0.81 -4.86
CA GLY A 125 -14.56 0.60 -4.99
C GLY A 125 -14.95 -0.07 -6.30
N HIS A 126 -16.19 -0.48 -6.37
CA HIS A 126 -16.80 -1.12 -7.53
C HIS A 126 -18.14 -0.46 -7.86
N TYR A 127 -18.53 -0.46 -9.13
CA TYR A 127 -19.83 0.04 -9.57
C TYR A 127 -20.92 -1.04 -9.47
N ASN A 128 -20.51 -2.32 -9.60
CA ASN A 128 -21.40 -3.48 -9.47
C ASN A 128 -20.78 -4.47 -8.47
N GLU A 129 -21.56 -4.91 -7.47
CA GLU A 129 -21.10 -5.80 -6.41
C GLU A 129 -20.67 -7.20 -6.90
N TYR A 130 -21.20 -7.64 -8.05
CA TYR A 130 -20.85 -8.90 -8.71
C TYR A 130 -19.67 -8.77 -9.68
N LYS A 131 -19.12 -7.56 -9.86
CA LYS A 131 -18.01 -7.29 -10.77
C LYS A 131 -16.89 -6.52 -10.08
N LYS A 132 -16.50 -6.98 -8.90
CA LYS A 132 -15.35 -6.40 -8.18
C LYS A 132 -14.07 -6.60 -8.98
N SER A 133 -13.26 -5.56 -9.09
CA SER A 133 -11.98 -5.65 -9.80
C SER A 133 -11.01 -6.56 -9.03
N PRO A 134 -10.37 -7.53 -9.70
CA PRO A 134 -9.25 -8.26 -9.14
C PRO A 134 -7.93 -7.49 -9.24
N PHE A 135 -7.93 -6.36 -9.95
CA PHE A 135 -6.75 -5.50 -10.14
C PHE A 135 -6.82 -4.27 -9.26
N GLY A 136 -5.65 -3.79 -8.87
CA GLY A 136 -5.51 -2.57 -8.09
C GLY A 136 -5.80 -2.73 -6.60
N THR A 137 -5.94 -3.94 -6.10
CA THR A 137 -6.08 -4.26 -4.67
C THR A 137 -4.84 -3.84 -3.89
N PHE A 138 -4.96 -3.78 -2.58
CA PHE A 138 -3.87 -3.42 -1.67
C PHE A 138 -3.41 -4.65 -0.91
N ASP A 139 -2.10 -4.76 -0.73
CA ASP A 139 -1.45 -5.81 0.02
C ASP A 139 -0.65 -5.21 1.16
N VAL A 140 -1.06 -5.45 2.40
CA VAL A 140 -0.52 -4.78 3.59
C VAL A 140 0.32 -5.73 4.43
N GLY A 141 1.49 -5.26 4.79
CA GLY A 141 2.48 -5.96 5.62
C GLY A 141 3.88 -5.92 5.03
N GLY A 142 4.87 -6.18 5.87
CA GLY A 142 6.25 -6.30 5.47
C GLY A 142 6.96 -4.99 5.15
N ASP A 143 7.93 -5.07 4.26
CA ASP A 143 8.80 -3.97 3.84
C ASP A 143 8.22 -3.14 2.67
N GLY A 144 7.09 -3.56 2.09
CA GLY A 144 6.48 -2.92 0.93
C GLY A 144 7.19 -3.22 -0.38
N MET A 145 8.23 -4.04 -0.37
CA MET A 145 8.87 -4.49 -1.60
C MET A 145 7.95 -5.49 -2.31
N THR A 146 7.74 -5.26 -3.58
CA THR A 146 6.82 -6.07 -4.38
C THR A 146 7.37 -7.48 -4.60
N GLY A 147 6.62 -8.48 -4.11
CA GLY A 147 6.81 -9.87 -4.46
C GLY A 147 6.23 -10.22 -5.84
N TYR A 148 5.85 -11.47 -6.03
CA TYR A 148 5.32 -12.00 -7.30
C TYR A 148 3.99 -11.37 -7.77
N SER A 149 3.27 -10.62 -6.94
CA SER A 149 1.96 -10.04 -7.27
C SER A 149 1.98 -8.59 -7.76
N SER A 150 3.16 -8.04 -8.07
CA SER A 150 3.38 -6.62 -8.36
C SER A 150 2.55 -6.01 -9.49
N TYR A 151 1.99 -6.82 -10.39
CA TYR A 151 1.23 -6.30 -11.53
C TYR A 151 -0.24 -6.01 -11.24
N ALA A 152 -0.79 -6.63 -10.20
CA ALA A 152 -2.22 -6.56 -9.91
C ALA A 152 -2.53 -5.92 -8.56
N THR A 153 -1.57 -5.89 -7.65
CA THR A 153 -1.74 -5.51 -6.25
C THR A 153 -0.67 -4.49 -5.85
N GLU A 154 -1.06 -3.47 -5.11
CA GLU A 154 -0.15 -2.46 -4.59
C GLU A 154 0.30 -2.85 -3.19
N SER A 155 1.62 -3.08 -3.01
CA SER A 155 2.19 -3.41 -1.71
C SER A 155 2.30 -2.18 -0.82
N ILE A 156 1.80 -2.31 0.40
CA ILE A 156 1.80 -1.27 1.44
C ILE A 156 2.62 -1.78 2.61
N ALA A 157 3.75 -1.16 2.86
CA ALA A 157 4.62 -1.54 3.97
C ALA A 157 3.93 -1.33 5.32
N LEU A 158 4.07 -2.31 6.22
CA LEU A 158 3.81 -2.18 7.65
C LEU A 158 4.83 -3.01 8.41
N ARG A 159 5.80 -2.35 9.01
CA ARG A 159 6.93 -2.98 9.69
C ARG A 159 6.48 -3.76 10.92
N GLY A 160 7.17 -4.85 11.27
CA GLY A 160 6.78 -5.76 12.35
C GLY A 160 5.78 -6.82 11.94
N TYR A 161 5.45 -6.91 10.66
CA TYR A 161 4.59 -7.94 10.08
C TYR A 161 5.25 -8.52 8.84
N GLU A 162 4.98 -9.78 8.53
CA GLU A 162 5.41 -10.39 7.27
C GLU A 162 4.67 -9.81 6.07
N ASN A 163 5.26 -9.94 4.89
CA ASN A 163 4.62 -9.51 3.64
C ASN A 163 3.24 -10.17 3.50
N SER A 164 2.23 -9.40 3.10
CA SER A 164 0.85 -9.85 2.86
C SER A 164 0.10 -10.38 4.09
N SER A 165 0.71 -10.41 5.27
CA SER A 165 0.14 -11.07 6.45
C SER A 165 -1.09 -10.37 7.04
N LEU A 166 -1.33 -9.12 6.70
CA LEU A 166 -2.49 -8.35 7.16
C LEU A 166 -3.60 -8.25 6.10
N THR A 167 -3.33 -8.72 4.90
CA THR A 167 -4.30 -8.67 3.81
C THR A 167 -5.23 -9.88 3.84
N PRO A 168 -6.56 -9.69 3.80
CA PRO A 168 -7.47 -10.78 3.67
C PRO A 168 -7.17 -11.64 2.44
N TYR A 169 -7.02 -12.95 2.66
CA TYR A 169 -6.73 -13.95 1.62
C TYR A 169 -5.51 -13.64 0.74
N GLY A 170 -4.55 -12.82 1.26
CA GLY A 170 -3.29 -12.51 0.58
C GLY A 170 -3.36 -11.52 -0.59
N SER A 171 -4.56 -11.17 -1.07
CA SER A 171 -4.72 -10.28 -2.24
C SER A 171 -6.04 -9.50 -2.28
N GLU A 172 -6.92 -9.69 -1.32
CA GLU A 172 -8.25 -9.09 -1.31
C GLU A 172 -8.35 -7.83 -0.43
N GLY A 173 -7.35 -6.98 -0.45
CA GLY A 173 -7.40 -5.66 0.19
C GLY A 173 -8.12 -4.65 -0.69
N TYR A 174 -9.38 -4.36 -0.39
CA TYR A 174 -10.16 -3.31 -1.06
C TYR A 174 -10.14 -1.97 -0.32
N ALA A 175 -9.67 -1.97 0.89
CA ALA A 175 -9.39 -0.78 1.66
C ALA A 175 -8.16 -0.98 2.52
N TYR A 176 -7.39 0.07 2.78
CA TYR A 176 -6.32 0.06 3.76
C TYR A 176 -6.20 1.39 4.48
N THR A 177 -5.61 1.32 5.66
CA THR A 177 -5.12 2.48 6.41
C THR A 177 -3.72 2.18 6.91
N ARG A 178 -2.83 3.15 6.83
CA ARG A 178 -1.50 3.13 7.45
C ARG A 178 -1.24 4.46 8.12
N LEU A 179 -0.96 4.41 9.40
CA LEU A 179 -0.55 5.53 10.23
C LEU A 179 0.86 5.26 10.75
N GLY A 180 1.66 6.29 10.88
CA GLY A 180 3.03 6.13 11.39
C GLY A 180 3.54 7.39 12.05
N ILE A 181 4.36 7.19 13.05
CA ILE A 181 5.16 8.23 13.72
C ILE A 181 6.59 7.73 13.76
N GLU A 182 7.54 8.56 13.35
CA GLU A 182 8.96 8.26 13.44
C GLU A 182 9.71 9.42 14.11
N LEU A 183 10.59 9.09 15.03
CA LEU A 183 11.60 9.99 15.55
C LEU A 183 12.92 9.69 14.85
N ARG A 184 13.44 10.66 14.11
CA ARG A 184 14.64 10.54 13.28
C ARG A 184 15.75 11.40 13.84
N TYR A 185 16.94 10.81 14.01
CA TYR A 185 18.13 11.53 14.46
C TYR A 185 19.30 11.32 13.49
N PRO A 186 19.86 12.38 12.92
CA PRO A 186 20.96 12.28 11.98
C PRO A 186 22.28 12.07 12.72
N LEU A 187 22.99 11.01 12.36
CA LEU A 187 24.34 10.74 12.83
C LEU A 187 25.37 11.49 11.96
N MET A 188 25.14 11.47 10.64
CA MET A 188 26.00 12.10 9.64
C MET A 188 25.15 12.74 8.56
N LEU A 189 25.41 14.00 8.23
CA LEU A 189 24.78 14.75 7.14
C LEU A 189 25.87 15.37 6.29
N GLU A 190 26.44 14.59 5.38
CA GLU A 190 27.46 15.02 4.44
C GLU A 190 26.95 14.94 3.01
N THR A 191 27.55 15.68 2.10
CA THR A 191 27.16 15.68 0.67
C THR A 191 27.29 14.31 0.01
N SER A 192 28.24 13.51 0.47
CA SER A 192 28.52 12.17 -0.06
C SER A 192 27.81 11.05 0.69
N THR A 193 27.36 11.29 1.92
CA THR A 193 26.78 10.22 2.75
C THR A 193 25.88 10.83 3.81
N ASN A 194 24.65 10.35 3.89
CA ASN A 194 23.76 10.69 5.00
C ASN A 194 23.42 9.42 5.76
N ILE A 195 23.61 9.47 7.08
CA ILE A 195 23.28 8.36 7.98
C ILE A 195 22.37 8.88 9.09
N TYR A 196 21.24 8.24 9.29
CA TYR A 196 20.38 8.55 10.41
C TYR A 196 19.75 7.30 11.01
N VAL A 197 19.44 7.39 12.28
CA VAL A 197 18.71 6.38 13.03
C VAL A 197 17.29 6.84 13.26
N LEU A 198 16.38 5.89 13.42
CA LEU A 198 15.00 6.19 13.70
C LEU A 198 14.37 5.20 14.67
N GLY A 199 13.43 5.68 15.46
CA GLY A 199 12.47 4.87 16.19
C GLY A 199 11.09 5.11 15.63
N PHE A 200 10.26 4.07 15.51
CA PHE A 200 8.95 4.19 14.90
C PHE A 200 7.83 3.51 15.68
N LEU A 201 6.64 4.05 15.51
CA LEU A 201 5.37 3.43 15.85
C LEU A 201 4.52 3.43 14.58
N GLU A 202 3.99 2.28 14.19
CA GLU A 202 3.10 2.15 13.04
C GLU A 202 1.81 1.44 13.43
N ALA A 203 0.75 1.78 12.73
CA ALA A 203 -0.54 1.13 12.86
C ALA A 203 -1.23 1.08 11.48
N GLY A 204 -1.74 -0.07 11.11
CA GLY A 204 -2.40 -0.22 9.82
C GLY A 204 -3.22 -1.50 9.74
N ASN A 205 -4.05 -1.58 8.71
CA ASN A 205 -4.84 -2.78 8.42
C ASN A 205 -5.33 -2.76 6.98
N ALA A 206 -5.80 -3.91 6.49
CA ALA A 206 -6.50 -4.06 5.23
C ALA A 206 -7.87 -4.71 5.43
N TRP A 207 -8.82 -4.35 4.58
CA TRP A 207 -10.19 -4.89 4.62
C TRP A 207 -10.60 -5.39 3.24
N ASN A 208 -11.27 -6.53 3.21
CA ASN A 208 -11.78 -7.16 1.98
C ASN A 208 -13.10 -6.55 1.46
N ASP A 209 -13.65 -5.61 2.18
CA ASP A 209 -14.87 -4.89 1.79
C ASP A 209 -14.84 -3.47 2.36
N ILE A 210 -15.11 -2.48 1.52
CA ILE A 210 -15.20 -1.08 1.93
C ILE A 210 -16.26 -0.88 3.02
N LYS A 211 -17.35 -1.64 2.97
CA LYS A 211 -18.42 -1.60 3.98
C LYS A 211 -17.96 -2.05 5.38
N LYS A 212 -16.87 -2.83 5.45
CA LYS A 212 -16.24 -3.30 6.70
C LYS A 212 -15.10 -2.40 7.16
N PHE A 213 -14.80 -1.35 6.42
CA PHE A 213 -13.74 -0.42 6.76
C PHE A 213 -14.00 0.21 8.14
N ASN A 214 -13.04 0.00 9.06
CA ASN A 214 -13.04 0.59 10.38
C ASN A 214 -11.66 1.19 10.68
N PRO A 215 -11.50 2.51 10.62
CA PRO A 215 -10.21 3.17 10.81
C PRO A 215 -9.60 3.00 12.22
N PHE A 216 -10.34 2.43 13.16
CA PHE A 216 -9.87 2.17 14.53
C PHE A 216 -9.46 0.71 14.77
N ASP A 217 -9.78 -0.22 13.86
CA ASP A 217 -9.30 -1.61 13.92
C ASP A 217 -7.94 -1.72 13.24
N LEU A 218 -6.89 -1.26 13.92
CA LEU A 218 -5.54 -1.19 13.40
C LEU A 218 -4.62 -2.19 14.10
N LYS A 219 -3.73 -2.78 13.32
CA LYS A 219 -2.64 -3.63 13.78
C LYS A 219 -1.42 -2.77 14.03
N ARG A 220 -0.87 -2.85 15.23
CA ARG A 220 0.16 -1.93 15.75
C ARG A 220 1.52 -2.59 15.76
N SER A 221 2.54 -1.80 15.53
CA SER A 221 3.93 -2.22 15.66
C SER A 221 4.81 -1.07 16.16
N ALA A 222 5.97 -1.44 16.67
CA ALA A 222 7.03 -0.50 17.06
C ALA A 222 8.38 -1.08 16.67
N GLY A 223 9.35 -0.22 16.50
CA GLY A 223 10.69 -0.67 16.17
C GLY A 223 11.70 0.45 16.04
N VAL A 224 12.88 0.05 15.57
CA VAL A 224 14.02 0.94 15.33
C VAL A 224 14.65 0.62 13.99
N GLY A 225 15.32 1.59 13.41
CA GLY A 225 15.98 1.39 12.13
C GLY A 225 17.13 2.32 11.89
N VAL A 226 17.90 1.99 10.86
CA VAL A 226 19.02 2.77 10.36
C VAL A 226 18.82 3.02 8.88
N ARG A 227 19.14 4.22 8.43
CA ARG A 227 19.13 4.62 7.03
C ARG A 227 20.51 5.14 6.64
N ILE A 228 20.95 4.73 5.47
CA ILE A 228 22.19 5.16 4.84
C ILE A 228 21.88 5.58 3.42
N PHE A 229 22.16 6.81 3.08
CA PHE A 229 22.07 7.30 1.71
C PHE A 229 23.47 7.37 1.10
N LEU A 230 23.63 6.71 -0.05
CA LEU A 230 24.83 6.74 -0.87
C LEU A 230 24.44 7.22 -2.30
N PRO A 231 25.09 8.26 -2.86
CA PRO A 231 24.68 8.86 -4.14
C PRO A 231 24.61 7.87 -5.32
N MET A 232 25.44 6.84 -5.31
CA MET A 232 25.47 5.84 -6.39
C MET A 232 24.43 4.72 -6.24
N ILE A 233 23.96 4.47 -5.03
CA ILE A 233 23.09 3.32 -4.70
C ILE A 233 21.69 3.80 -4.32
N GLY A 234 21.60 5.01 -3.76
CA GLY A 234 20.37 5.56 -3.20
C GLY A 234 20.24 5.30 -1.69
N MET A 235 19.02 5.30 -1.20
CA MET A 235 18.70 5.03 0.19
C MET A 235 18.70 3.53 0.46
N MET A 236 19.40 3.12 1.50
CA MET A 236 19.38 1.77 2.04
C MET A 236 18.99 1.83 3.51
N GLY A 237 18.32 0.78 4.00
CA GLY A 237 17.94 0.72 5.40
C GLY A 237 17.72 -0.68 5.90
N ILE A 238 17.83 -0.81 7.22
CA ILE A 238 17.46 -2.02 7.96
C ILE A 238 16.61 -1.57 9.13
N ASP A 239 15.43 -2.17 9.25
CA ASP A 239 14.53 -1.97 10.39
C ASP A 239 14.35 -3.28 11.14
N TRP A 240 14.37 -3.19 12.45
CA TRP A 240 13.81 -4.20 13.33
C TRP A 240 12.46 -3.71 13.85
N GLY A 241 11.41 -4.50 13.65
CA GLY A 241 10.05 -4.19 14.07
C GLY A 241 9.42 -5.32 14.84
N TYR A 242 8.55 -4.99 15.79
CA TYR A 242 7.75 -5.94 16.53
C TYR A 242 6.26 -5.64 16.35
N GLY A 243 5.52 -6.62 15.78
CA GLY A 243 4.07 -6.55 15.60
C GLY A 243 3.33 -7.06 16.83
N PHE A 244 2.51 -6.21 17.43
CA PHE A 244 1.81 -6.51 18.69
C PHE A 244 0.50 -7.27 18.50
N ASP A 245 -0.08 -7.20 17.31
CA ASP A 245 -1.41 -7.73 17.05
C ASP A 245 -1.35 -8.97 16.14
N LYS A 246 -2.44 -9.75 16.15
CA LYS A 246 -2.56 -10.97 15.36
C LYS A 246 -2.68 -10.65 13.88
N VAL A 247 -2.03 -11.47 13.06
CA VAL A 247 -2.17 -11.43 11.60
C VAL A 247 -3.56 -11.90 11.15
N PHE A 248 -3.93 -11.56 9.93
CA PHE A 248 -5.26 -11.90 9.40
C PHE A 248 -5.48 -13.43 9.38
N GLY A 249 -6.64 -13.86 9.89
CA GLY A 249 -7.04 -15.28 9.87
C GLY A 249 -6.20 -16.23 10.71
N SER A 250 -5.26 -15.73 11.51
CA SER A 250 -4.33 -16.54 12.32
C SER A 250 -4.43 -16.20 13.81
N LYS A 251 -3.97 -17.12 14.63
CA LYS A 251 -3.74 -16.88 16.07
C LYS A 251 -2.34 -16.31 16.34
N GLN A 252 -1.47 -16.28 15.33
CA GLN A 252 -0.10 -15.79 15.42
C GLN A 252 -0.08 -14.26 15.45
N TYR A 253 0.85 -13.72 16.25
CA TYR A 253 1.15 -12.28 16.27
C TYR A 253 2.20 -11.96 15.19
N GLY A 254 2.29 -10.70 14.78
CA GLY A 254 3.35 -10.26 13.88
C GLY A 254 4.74 -10.62 14.38
N GLY A 255 4.99 -10.37 15.67
CA GLY A 255 6.23 -10.76 16.35
C GLY A 255 7.45 -9.96 15.86
N SER A 256 8.64 -10.53 16.01
CA SER A 256 9.91 -9.91 15.65
C SER A 256 10.21 -10.10 14.17
N GLN A 257 10.38 -9.01 13.42
CA GLN A 257 10.66 -9.02 12.00
C GLN A 257 11.81 -8.07 11.66
N PHE A 258 12.64 -8.47 10.70
CA PHE A 258 13.64 -7.60 10.07
C PHE A 258 13.19 -7.24 8.66
N HIS A 259 13.32 -5.95 8.33
CA HIS A 259 12.92 -5.40 7.03
C HIS A 259 14.12 -4.70 6.40
N PHE A 260 14.33 -4.97 5.10
CA PHE A 260 15.36 -4.31 4.31
C PHE A 260 14.71 -3.28 3.40
N ILE A 261 15.36 -2.14 3.23
CA ILE A 261 14.89 -1.06 2.37
C ILE A 261 15.97 -0.76 1.35
N LEU A 262 15.58 -0.76 0.08
CA LEU A 262 16.43 -0.39 -1.06
C LEU A 262 15.69 0.63 -1.91
N GLY A 263 16.36 1.74 -2.22
CA GLY A 263 15.78 2.82 -3.01
C GLY A 263 15.21 3.95 -2.18
N GLN A 264 14.22 4.69 -2.74
CA GLN A 264 13.57 5.79 -2.03
C GLN A 264 12.75 5.24 -0.87
N GLU A 265 12.74 5.99 0.22
CA GLU A 265 11.91 5.70 1.38
C GLU A 265 10.42 5.78 1.01
N PHE A 266 9.69 4.75 1.35
CA PHE A 266 8.26 4.59 1.05
C PHE A 266 7.37 5.55 1.83
#